data_04b1469213427969b384dc5db73ffaea
#
_entry.id   04b1469213427969b384dc5db73ffaea
#
_cell.length_a   1.000
_cell.length_b   1.000
_cell.length_c   1.000
_cell.angle_alpha   90.00
_cell.angle_beta   90.00
_cell.angle_gamma   90.00
#
_symmetry.space_group_name_H-M   'P 1'
#
loop_
_entity.id
_entity.type
_entity.pdbx_description
1 polymer ?
#
loop_
_entity_poly.entity_id
_entity_poly.type
_entity_poly.pdbx_seq_one_letter_code
_entity_poly.pdbx_strand_id
1 'polypeptide(L)'
;MRFLNKWKRLSDKENIQLIPYLENWIEKNPIHKIYIGCDSHNGPDKTTFATVIVLHYNTGGGHVLYSRETFPLIKDRHERLWKEVEFSVGTAMFLMENGLEKPDYIDVDLNPDPRYQSNSVLRAALGLIESIGIIPRYKTKSPWSISIADKACR
;
A
#
# COMPACT_ATOMS: atom_id res chain seq x y z
N MET A 1 -2.46 9.38 -15.50
CA MET A 1 -2.19 9.20 -14.07
C MET A 1 -1.63 7.82 -13.79
N ARG A 2 -0.60 7.75 -12.99
CA ARG A 2 0.16 6.51 -12.74
C ARG A 2 -0.66 5.40 -12.08
N PHE A 3 -1.73 5.75 -11.38
CA PHE A 3 -2.53 4.75 -10.67
C PHE A 3 -3.55 4.03 -11.56
N LEU A 4 -3.76 4.49 -12.79
CA LEU A 4 -4.84 4.01 -13.64
C LEU A 4 -4.56 2.72 -14.39
N ASN A 5 -3.32 2.49 -14.82
CA ASN A 5 -3.06 1.51 -15.86
C ASN A 5 -2.11 0.37 -15.52
N LYS A 6 -1.68 0.24 -14.27
CA LYS A 6 -0.60 -0.69 -13.93
C LYS A 6 -0.90 -1.61 -12.76
N TRP A 7 -2.16 -1.97 -12.60
CA TRP A 7 -2.56 -2.87 -11.53
C TRP A 7 -2.73 -4.28 -12.06
N LYS A 8 -2.32 -5.25 -11.26
CA LYS A 8 -2.39 -6.68 -11.58
C LYS A 8 -2.91 -7.46 -10.40
N ARG A 9 -3.54 -8.61 -10.69
CA ARG A 9 -3.82 -9.59 -9.64
C ARG A 9 -2.54 -10.35 -9.31
N LEU A 10 -2.30 -10.54 -8.03
CA LEU A 10 -1.09 -11.26 -7.60
C LEU A 10 -1.15 -12.74 -7.97
N SER A 11 -2.34 -13.37 -7.95
CA SER A 11 -2.51 -14.78 -8.17
C SER A 11 -2.08 -15.25 -9.55
N ASP A 12 -2.38 -14.47 -10.60
CA ASP A 12 -2.12 -14.87 -12.00
C ASP A 12 -1.36 -13.80 -12.79
N LYS A 13 -1.06 -12.66 -12.16
CA LYS A 13 -0.37 -11.51 -12.77
C LYS A 13 -1.12 -10.90 -13.96
N GLU A 14 -2.43 -11.13 -14.03
CA GLU A 14 -3.26 -10.52 -15.06
C GLU A 14 -3.48 -9.05 -14.81
N ASN A 15 -3.44 -8.25 -15.88
CA ASN A 15 -3.75 -6.83 -15.79
C ASN A 15 -5.23 -6.63 -15.49
N ILE A 16 -5.51 -5.67 -14.63
CA ILE A 16 -6.88 -5.30 -14.27
C ILE A 16 -7.08 -3.81 -14.38
N GLN A 17 -8.34 -3.39 -14.52
CA GLN A 17 -8.75 -2.01 -14.36
C GLN A 17 -9.19 -1.82 -12.91
N LEU A 18 -8.45 -1.03 -12.16
CA LEU A 18 -8.56 -1.00 -10.70
C LEU A 18 -9.96 -0.67 -10.19
N ILE A 19 -10.54 0.42 -10.62
CA ILE A 19 -11.82 0.88 -10.07
C ILE A 19 -12.97 -0.08 -10.41
N PRO A 20 -13.20 -0.46 -11.68
CA PRO A 20 -14.26 -1.42 -11.98
C PRO A 20 -14.04 -2.76 -11.29
N TYR A 21 -12.80 -3.20 -11.17
CA TYR A 21 -12.48 -4.45 -10.49
C TYR A 21 -12.88 -4.40 -9.02
N LEU A 22 -12.52 -3.32 -8.33
CA LEU A 22 -12.83 -3.14 -6.91
C LEU A 22 -14.33 -2.98 -6.68
N GLU A 23 -15.01 -2.22 -7.53
CA GLU A 23 -16.46 -2.06 -7.44
C GLU A 23 -17.17 -3.40 -7.53
N ASN A 24 -16.77 -4.24 -8.48
CA ASN A 24 -17.35 -5.57 -8.67
C ASN A 24 -17.05 -6.48 -7.46
N TRP A 25 -15.80 -6.45 -6.97
CA TRP A 25 -15.42 -7.27 -5.82
C TRP A 25 -16.17 -6.87 -4.55
N ILE A 26 -16.30 -5.58 -4.30
CA ILE A 26 -17.00 -5.05 -3.13
C ILE A 26 -18.49 -5.40 -3.18
N GLU A 27 -19.10 -5.31 -4.35
CA GLU A 27 -20.51 -5.70 -4.53
C GLU A 27 -20.74 -7.16 -4.16
N LYS A 28 -19.80 -8.04 -4.56
CA LYS A 28 -19.88 -9.48 -4.25
C LYS A 28 -19.48 -9.80 -2.81
N ASN A 29 -18.77 -8.91 -2.15
CA ASN A 29 -18.25 -9.12 -0.80
C ASN A 29 -18.60 -7.91 0.08
N PRO A 30 -19.88 -7.73 0.46
CA PRO A 30 -20.30 -6.55 1.19
C PRO A 30 -19.68 -6.46 2.59
N ILE A 31 -19.31 -7.59 3.18
CA ILE A 31 -18.59 -7.61 4.46
C ILE A 31 -17.14 -7.98 4.16
N HIS A 32 -16.26 -7.00 4.26
CA HIS A 32 -14.86 -7.13 3.89
C HIS A 32 -14.00 -6.11 4.62
N LYS A 33 -12.69 -6.25 4.49
CA LYS A 33 -11.73 -5.22 4.87
C LYS A 33 -10.74 -4.98 3.74
N ILE A 34 -10.28 -3.76 3.61
CA ILE A 34 -9.32 -3.37 2.59
C ILE A 34 -8.11 -2.72 3.26
N TYR A 35 -6.93 -3.24 2.95
CA TYR A 35 -5.66 -2.74 3.45
C TYR A 35 -4.80 -2.27 2.29
N ILE A 36 -4.06 -1.18 2.50
CA ILE A 36 -3.10 -0.69 1.51
C ILE A 36 -1.73 -0.65 2.17
N GLY A 37 -0.71 -1.06 1.45
CA GLY A 37 0.66 -0.96 1.88
C GLY A 37 1.59 -0.77 0.70
N CYS A 38 2.79 -0.29 0.98
CA CYS A 38 3.84 -0.14 -0.02
C CYS A 38 5.18 -0.47 0.61
N ASP A 39 6.01 -1.16 -0.16
CA ASP A 39 7.39 -1.43 0.24
C ASP A 39 8.30 -1.17 -0.96
N SER A 40 9.57 -0.99 -0.69
CA SER A 40 10.55 -0.71 -1.73
C SER A 40 11.77 -1.61 -1.60
N HIS A 41 12.43 -1.82 -2.73
CA HIS A 41 13.64 -2.60 -2.82
C HIS A 41 14.65 -1.89 -3.71
N ASN A 42 15.89 -1.75 -3.21
CA ASN A 42 16.99 -1.20 -3.99
C ASN A 42 17.77 -2.31 -4.67
N GLY A 43 17.82 -2.24 -5.99
CA GLY A 43 18.77 -2.99 -6.79
C GLY A 43 20.07 -2.20 -6.97
N PRO A 44 20.92 -2.61 -7.93
CA PRO A 44 22.21 -1.94 -8.14
C PRO A 44 22.06 -0.48 -8.59
N ASP A 45 21.07 -0.19 -9.42
CA ASP A 45 20.91 1.13 -10.05
C ASP A 45 19.49 1.67 -10.04
N LYS A 46 18.56 0.94 -9.41
CA LYS A 46 17.12 1.29 -9.41
C LYS A 46 16.49 1.02 -8.07
N THR A 47 15.45 1.79 -7.76
CA THR A 47 14.56 1.54 -6.63
C THR A 47 13.20 1.13 -7.18
N THR A 48 12.69 0.00 -6.74
CA THR A 48 11.37 -0.50 -7.12
C THR A 48 10.43 -0.35 -5.93
N PHE A 49 9.28 0.28 -6.17
CA PHE A 49 8.19 0.37 -5.21
C PHE A 49 7.06 -0.56 -5.63
N ALA A 50 6.54 -1.33 -4.70
CA ALA A 50 5.35 -2.14 -4.92
C ALA A 50 4.27 -1.68 -3.96
N THR A 51 3.16 -1.22 -4.52
CA THR A 51 1.98 -0.86 -3.74
C THR A 51 0.99 -1.99 -3.86
N VAL A 52 0.42 -2.43 -2.75
CA VAL A 52 -0.56 -3.51 -2.72
C VAL A 52 -1.87 -3.06 -2.12
N ILE A 53 -2.95 -3.61 -2.65
CA ILE A 53 -4.28 -3.52 -2.07
C ILE A 53 -4.66 -4.95 -1.68
N VAL A 54 -4.87 -5.18 -0.40
CA VAL A 54 -5.30 -6.48 0.12
C VAL A 54 -6.79 -6.43 0.36
N LEU A 55 -7.51 -7.30 -0.31
CA LEU A 55 -8.96 -7.45 -0.19
C LEU A 55 -9.21 -8.64 0.72
N HIS A 56 -9.58 -8.38 1.96
CA HIS A 56 -9.72 -9.40 2.98
C HIS A 56 -11.17 -9.86 3.08
N TYR A 57 -11.41 -11.16 2.86
CA TYR A 57 -12.74 -11.75 2.96
C TYR A 57 -13.19 -11.84 4.42
N ASN A 58 -14.49 -11.72 4.65
CA ASN A 58 -15.06 -11.87 5.99
C ASN A 58 -14.77 -13.25 6.59
N THR A 59 -14.68 -14.27 5.76
CA THR A 59 -14.44 -15.66 6.18
C THR A 59 -12.96 -15.99 6.37
N GLY A 60 -12.08 -15.01 6.20
CA GLY A 60 -10.64 -15.20 6.23
C GLY A 60 -10.06 -15.31 4.84
N GLY A 61 -8.74 -15.22 4.75
CA GLY A 61 -8.04 -15.20 3.47
C GLY A 61 -8.10 -13.84 2.80
N GLY A 62 -7.28 -13.67 1.79
CA GLY A 62 -7.15 -12.40 1.10
C GLY A 62 -6.97 -12.57 -0.40
N HIS A 63 -7.34 -11.53 -1.13
CA HIS A 63 -7.12 -11.38 -2.55
C HIS A 63 -6.28 -10.12 -2.74
N VAL A 64 -5.24 -10.19 -3.58
CA VAL A 64 -4.24 -9.12 -3.63
C VAL A 64 -4.12 -8.54 -5.03
N LEU A 65 -4.15 -7.22 -5.07
CA LEU A 65 -3.83 -6.44 -6.27
C LEU A 65 -2.54 -5.69 -6.00
N TYR A 66 -1.70 -5.54 -7.02
CA TYR A 66 -0.45 -4.82 -6.85
C TYR A 66 -0.09 -3.97 -8.06
N SER A 67 0.72 -2.96 -7.80
CA SER A 67 1.29 -2.09 -8.82
C SER A 67 2.76 -1.86 -8.48
N ARG A 68 3.62 -1.94 -9.50
CA ARG A 68 5.07 -1.71 -9.33
C ARG A 68 5.48 -0.48 -10.11
N GLU A 69 6.35 0.33 -9.50
CA GLU A 69 7.00 1.45 -10.19
C GLU A 69 8.48 1.45 -9.88
N THR A 70 9.27 1.78 -10.88
CA THR A 70 10.74 1.78 -10.79
C THR A 70 11.24 3.20 -11.00
N PHE A 71 12.18 3.60 -10.16
CA PHE A 71 12.82 4.92 -10.19
C PHE A 71 14.33 4.76 -10.23
N PRO A 72 15.06 5.82 -10.62
CA PRO A 72 16.51 5.85 -10.36
C PRO A 72 16.77 5.63 -8.88
N LEU A 73 17.90 5.03 -8.57
CA LEU A 73 18.25 4.62 -7.21
C LEU A 73 18.05 5.74 -6.19
N ILE A 74 17.27 5.48 -5.17
CA ILE A 74 17.05 6.37 -4.03
C ILE A 74 17.85 5.81 -2.86
N LYS A 75 19.00 6.43 -2.57
CA LYS A 75 19.90 5.95 -1.53
C LYS A 75 19.45 6.37 -0.12
N ASP A 76 18.85 7.55 -0.01
CA ASP A 76 18.39 8.08 1.27
C ASP A 76 17.21 7.25 1.78
N ARG A 77 17.40 6.60 2.93
CA ARG A 77 16.38 5.75 3.53
C ARG A 77 15.12 6.53 3.92
N HIS A 78 15.27 7.73 4.45
CA HIS A 78 14.11 8.55 4.85
C HIS A 78 13.27 8.97 3.64
N GLU A 79 13.93 9.38 2.57
CA GLU A 79 13.26 9.73 1.32
C GLU A 79 12.50 8.53 0.75
N ARG A 80 13.12 7.36 0.76
CA ARG A 80 12.50 6.14 0.28
C ARG A 80 11.30 5.73 1.12
N LEU A 81 11.43 5.77 2.45
CA LEU A 81 10.33 5.43 3.37
C LEU A 81 9.16 6.41 3.21
N TRP A 82 9.46 7.70 3.08
CA TRP A 82 8.42 8.70 2.86
C TRP A 82 7.67 8.47 1.55
N LYS A 83 8.41 8.10 0.51
CA LYS A 83 7.82 7.80 -0.78
C LYS A 83 6.90 6.57 -0.74
N GLU A 84 7.25 5.56 0.05
CA GLU A 84 6.35 4.41 0.31
C GLU A 84 5.02 4.88 0.89
N VAL A 85 5.08 5.77 1.87
CA VAL A 85 3.86 6.34 2.48
C VAL A 85 3.05 7.14 1.46
N GLU A 86 3.72 7.95 0.65
CA GLU A 86 3.06 8.73 -0.39
C GLU A 86 2.33 7.85 -1.40
N PHE A 87 2.92 6.72 -1.79
CA PHE A 87 2.26 5.78 -2.68
C PHE A 87 1.00 5.18 -2.04
N SER A 88 1.08 4.80 -0.78
CA SER A 88 -0.07 4.22 -0.08
C SER A 88 -1.19 5.24 0.10
N VAL A 89 -0.86 6.45 0.54
CA VAL A 89 -1.84 7.52 0.72
C VAL A 89 -2.44 7.95 -0.62
N GLY A 90 -1.60 8.09 -1.65
CA GLY A 90 -2.06 8.44 -2.98
C GLY A 90 -3.03 7.42 -3.56
N THR A 91 -2.76 6.13 -3.31
CA THR A 91 -3.66 5.05 -3.73
C THR A 91 -4.99 5.15 -3.01
N ALA A 92 -4.98 5.33 -1.69
CA ALA A 92 -6.21 5.48 -0.90
C ALA A 92 -7.03 6.68 -1.39
N MET A 93 -6.39 7.81 -1.60
CA MET A 93 -7.06 9.02 -2.10
C MET A 93 -7.66 8.80 -3.48
N PHE A 94 -6.95 8.10 -4.37
CA PHE A 94 -7.45 7.77 -5.69
C PHE A 94 -8.73 6.94 -5.62
N LEU A 95 -8.76 5.93 -4.73
CA LEU A 95 -9.97 5.12 -4.54
C LEU A 95 -11.14 5.97 -4.07
N MET A 96 -10.92 6.82 -3.06
CA MET A 96 -11.98 7.67 -2.53
C MET A 96 -12.47 8.71 -3.55
N GLU A 97 -11.58 9.29 -4.33
CA GLU A 97 -11.93 10.23 -5.39
C GLU A 97 -12.77 9.59 -6.49
N ASN A 98 -12.67 8.28 -6.64
CA ASN A 98 -13.47 7.52 -7.61
C ASN A 98 -14.71 6.87 -7.00
N GLY A 99 -15.13 7.35 -5.85
CA GLY A 99 -16.41 6.98 -5.25
C GLY A 99 -16.39 5.74 -4.37
N LEU A 100 -15.22 5.15 -4.13
CA LEU A 100 -15.11 4.01 -3.22
C LEU A 100 -15.01 4.49 -1.79
N GLU A 101 -15.43 3.66 -0.85
CA GLU A 101 -15.26 3.94 0.56
C GLU A 101 -13.78 3.92 0.92
N LYS A 102 -13.43 4.62 2.00
CA LYS A 102 -12.05 4.64 2.46
C LYS A 102 -11.58 3.25 2.84
N PRO A 103 -10.32 2.89 2.54
CA PRO A 103 -9.73 1.66 3.05
C PRO A 103 -9.78 1.61 4.58
N ASP A 104 -9.80 0.41 5.14
CA ASP A 104 -9.83 0.25 6.60
C ASP A 104 -8.50 0.62 7.23
N TYR A 105 -7.41 0.25 6.58
CA TYR A 105 -6.06 0.50 7.12
C TYR A 105 -5.08 0.84 6.01
N ILE A 106 -4.12 1.70 6.37
CA ILE A 106 -2.88 1.83 5.62
C ILE A 106 -1.75 1.31 6.50
N ASP A 107 -1.02 0.33 5.98
CA ASP A 107 0.11 -0.26 6.70
C ASP A 107 1.40 0.46 6.33
N VAL A 108 2.22 0.73 7.33
CA VAL A 108 3.52 1.36 7.14
C VAL A 108 4.62 0.50 7.76
N ASP A 109 5.73 0.34 7.05
CA ASP A 109 6.86 -0.44 7.52
C ASP A 109 7.83 0.44 8.32
N LEU A 110 7.31 1.02 9.38
CA LEU A 110 8.09 1.91 10.24
C LEU A 110 8.01 1.42 11.67
N ASN A 111 9.15 1.44 12.35
CA ASN A 111 9.22 0.98 13.74
C ASN A 111 9.01 2.18 14.68
N PRO A 112 8.12 2.07 15.68
CA PRO A 112 7.87 3.17 16.61
C PRO A 112 9.00 3.37 17.64
N ASP A 113 9.96 2.44 17.74
CA ASP A 113 11.07 2.57 18.67
C ASP A 113 11.98 3.73 18.26
N PRO A 114 12.23 4.72 19.15
CA PRO A 114 13.05 5.90 18.82
C PRO A 114 14.49 5.57 18.40
N ARG A 115 14.97 4.37 18.70
CA ARG A 115 16.32 3.94 18.30
C ARG A 115 16.45 3.73 16.79
N TYR A 116 15.34 3.53 16.08
CA TYR A 116 15.38 3.31 14.65
C TYR A 116 15.32 4.62 13.88
N GLN A 117 16.06 4.70 12.77
CA GLN A 117 16.12 5.90 11.94
C GLN A 117 14.78 6.28 11.34
N SER A 118 13.90 5.31 11.14
CA SER A 118 12.58 5.52 10.57
C SER A 118 11.63 6.29 11.48
N ASN A 119 11.97 6.47 12.77
CA ASN A 119 11.06 7.07 13.74
C ASN A 119 10.66 8.51 13.38
N SER A 120 11.58 9.31 12.82
CA SER A 120 11.27 10.67 12.42
C SER A 120 10.22 10.73 11.30
N VAL A 121 10.22 9.75 10.41
CA VAL A 121 9.25 9.65 9.33
C VAL A 121 7.91 9.14 9.85
N LEU A 122 7.94 8.27 10.85
CA LEU A 122 6.75 7.63 11.40
C LEU A 122 5.69 8.65 11.85
N ARG A 123 6.08 9.64 12.64
CA ARG A 123 5.12 10.63 13.15
C ARG A 123 4.41 11.38 12.03
N ALA A 124 5.18 11.82 11.04
CA ALA A 124 4.62 12.54 9.91
C ALA A 124 3.70 11.63 9.08
N ALA A 125 4.10 10.37 8.89
CA ALA A 125 3.32 9.38 8.18
C ALA A 125 1.99 9.11 8.88
N LEU A 126 2.01 8.86 10.18
CA LEU A 126 0.80 8.62 10.95
C LEU A 126 -0.14 9.81 10.89
N GLY A 127 0.40 11.02 11.02
CA GLY A 127 -0.41 12.25 10.92
C GLY A 127 -1.06 12.40 9.55
N LEU A 128 -0.32 12.12 8.49
CA LEU A 128 -0.85 12.21 7.13
C LEU A 128 -1.97 11.19 6.91
N ILE A 129 -1.78 9.95 7.31
CA ILE A 129 -2.79 8.88 7.15
C ILE A 129 -4.04 9.22 7.96
N GLU A 130 -3.88 9.64 9.20
CA GLU A 130 -5.01 10.02 10.05
C GLU A 130 -5.76 11.23 9.49
N SER A 131 -5.04 12.16 8.85
CA SER A 131 -5.67 13.37 8.29
C SER A 131 -6.65 13.08 7.17
N ILE A 132 -6.50 11.96 6.48
CA ILE A 132 -7.45 11.52 5.44
C ILE A 132 -8.50 10.55 5.99
N GLY A 133 -8.55 10.36 7.31
CA GLY A 133 -9.57 9.57 7.97
C GLY A 133 -9.34 8.07 7.96
N ILE A 134 -8.13 7.62 7.70
CA ILE A 134 -7.79 6.20 7.65
C ILE A 134 -6.96 5.83 8.87
N ILE A 135 -7.10 4.60 9.34
CA ILE A 135 -6.36 4.09 10.51
C ILE A 135 -5.01 3.57 10.03
N PRO A 136 -3.89 4.13 10.52
CA PRO A 136 -2.58 3.60 10.19
C PRO A 136 -2.26 2.37 11.06
N ARG A 137 -1.55 1.39 10.46
CA ARG A 137 -0.96 0.29 11.21
C ARG A 137 0.53 0.25 10.91
N TYR A 138 1.32 -0.03 11.92
CA TYR A 138 2.76 -0.07 11.80
C TYR A 138 3.31 -1.41 12.33
N LYS A 139 4.60 -1.63 12.17
CA LYS A 139 5.26 -2.93 12.25
C LYS A 139 4.89 -3.84 13.42
N THR A 140 4.51 -3.28 14.57
CA THR A 140 4.12 -4.07 15.74
C THR A 140 2.66 -4.53 15.72
N LYS A 141 1.88 -4.15 14.67
CA LYS A 141 0.44 -4.39 14.61
C LYS A 141 -0.02 -5.09 13.34
N SER A 142 0.68 -6.16 12.94
CA SER A 142 0.22 -7.02 11.84
C SER A 142 0.25 -6.38 10.44
N PRO A 143 1.41 -6.16 9.86
CA PRO A 143 1.55 -5.51 8.55
C PRO A 143 1.42 -6.50 7.38
N TRP A 144 0.24 -7.07 7.17
CA TRP A 144 0.01 -8.01 6.08
C TRP A 144 0.38 -7.45 4.71
N SER A 145 -0.11 -6.24 4.41
CA SER A 145 0.14 -5.63 3.11
C SER A 145 1.60 -5.29 2.91
N ILE A 146 2.35 -4.97 3.97
CA ILE A 146 3.78 -4.71 3.87
C ILE A 146 4.54 -5.98 3.52
N SER A 147 4.24 -7.11 4.16
CA SER A 147 4.90 -8.39 3.83
C SER A 147 4.64 -8.81 2.39
N ILE A 148 3.43 -8.60 1.90
CA ILE A 148 3.06 -8.91 0.52
C ILE A 148 3.76 -7.93 -0.43
N ALA A 149 3.80 -6.65 -0.09
CA ALA A 149 4.48 -5.62 -0.88
C ALA A 149 5.99 -5.91 -1.01
N ASP A 150 6.63 -6.35 0.06
CA ASP A 150 8.05 -6.71 0.04
C ASP A 150 8.30 -7.81 -1.00
N LYS A 151 7.46 -8.83 -1.03
CA LYS A 151 7.57 -9.90 -2.03
C LYS A 151 7.29 -9.39 -3.44
N ALA A 152 6.35 -8.50 -3.61
CA ALA A 152 5.96 -7.99 -4.92
C ALA A 152 6.99 -7.03 -5.53
N CYS A 153 7.83 -6.36 -4.72
CA CYS A 153 8.85 -5.44 -5.24
C CYS A 153 10.17 -6.14 -5.58
N ARG A 154 10.34 -7.40 -5.20
CA ARG A 154 11.52 -8.21 -5.49
C ARG A 154 11.35 -9.00 -6.83
#